data_303f295d20c3def9fdaa97dac95863d2
#
_entry.id   303f295d20c3def9fdaa97dac95863d2
#
_cell.length_a   1.000
_cell.length_b   1.000
_cell.length_c   1.000
_cell.angle_alpha   90.00
_cell.angle_beta   90.00
_cell.angle_gamma   90.00
#
_symmetry.space_group_name_H-M   'P 1'
#
loop_
_entity.id
_entity.type
_entity.pdbx_description
1 polymer ?
#
loop_
_entity_poly.entity_id
_entity_poly.type
_entity_poly.pdbx_seq_one_letter_code
_entity_poly.pdbx_strand_id
1 'polypeptide(L)'
;KREFAIDTDARTLADAMVDADVFIGVAKPNLVSKEILASMADKPVVFALSNPEPEIRPEVAKAVRDDLIMATGRSDYPNQVNNVLCFPFIFRGALDVRAHMFNLSMQLAAVYALRDLAREDVPQSVLDAYGSNDMSFGSEYILPKPLDPRLVDVVSAAVAKAAVDSGAADAELPEKYRKILAD
;
A
#
# COMPACT_ATOMS: atom_id res chain seq x y z
N LYS A 1 -5.32 -15.82 11.28
CA LYS A 1 -4.03 -16.54 11.10
C LYS A 1 -4.18 -17.89 10.38
N ARG A 2 -5.28 -18.64 10.61
CA ARG A 2 -5.49 -19.95 9.96
C ARG A 2 -5.60 -19.87 8.43
N GLU A 3 -6.13 -18.80 7.89
CA GLU A 3 -6.26 -18.58 6.43
C GLU A 3 -4.92 -18.51 5.70
N PHE A 4 -3.85 -18.12 6.43
CA PHE A 4 -2.50 -17.98 5.88
C PHE A 4 -1.55 -19.10 6.34
N ALA A 5 -2.06 -20.07 7.10
CA ALA A 5 -1.25 -21.18 7.57
C ALA A 5 -1.20 -22.28 6.52
N ILE A 6 0.00 -22.74 6.23
CA ILE A 6 0.26 -23.88 5.34
C ILE A 6 0.94 -25.00 6.12
N ASP A 7 0.83 -26.22 5.65
CA ASP A 7 1.62 -27.33 6.14
C ASP A 7 3.05 -27.24 5.59
N THR A 8 4.04 -27.13 6.49
CA THR A 8 5.43 -26.89 6.12
C THR A 8 6.39 -27.38 7.22
N ASP A 9 7.60 -27.77 6.83
CA ASP A 9 8.69 -28.10 7.74
C ASP A 9 9.43 -26.88 8.30
N ALA A 10 9.19 -25.66 7.77
CA ALA A 10 9.77 -24.43 8.30
C ALA A 10 9.35 -24.21 9.75
N ARG A 11 10.29 -23.94 10.65
CA ARG A 11 10.05 -23.72 12.10
C ARG A 11 10.52 -22.35 12.57
N THR A 12 11.35 -21.68 11.78
CA THR A 12 11.87 -20.33 12.06
C THR A 12 11.54 -19.40 10.91
N LEU A 13 11.67 -18.08 11.15
CA LEU A 13 11.57 -17.10 10.08
C LEU A 13 12.64 -17.34 9.01
N ALA A 14 13.86 -17.69 9.42
CA ALA A 14 14.95 -17.99 8.51
C ALA A 14 14.59 -19.12 7.54
N ASP A 15 13.98 -20.20 8.04
CA ASP A 15 13.56 -21.34 7.21
C ASP A 15 12.49 -20.90 6.18
N ALA A 16 11.54 -20.06 6.62
CA ALA A 16 10.43 -19.62 5.77
C ALA A 16 10.82 -18.56 4.72
N MET A 17 11.95 -17.88 4.93
CA MET A 17 12.43 -16.82 4.04
C MET A 17 13.31 -17.33 2.91
N VAL A 18 13.81 -18.58 2.97
CA VAL A 18 14.59 -19.16 1.88
C VAL A 18 13.75 -19.20 0.60
N ASP A 19 14.26 -18.63 -0.48
CA ASP A 19 13.61 -18.51 -1.80
C ASP A 19 12.21 -17.86 -1.79
N ALA A 20 11.88 -17.10 -0.72
CA ALA A 20 10.64 -16.37 -0.66
C ALA A 20 10.67 -15.12 -1.57
N ASP A 21 9.64 -14.91 -2.38
CA ASP A 21 9.48 -13.73 -3.24
C ASP A 21 9.02 -12.50 -2.48
N VAL A 22 8.24 -12.68 -1.40
CA VAL A 22 7.60 -11.59 -0.67
C VAL A 22 7.71 -11.79 0.83
N PHE A 23 8.17 -10.76 1.54
CA PHE A 23 8.10 -10.66 2.99
C PHE A 23 7.17 -9.51 3.40
N ILE A 24 6.20 -9.79 4.26
CA ILE A 24 5.34 -8.80 4.89
C ILE A 24 5.47 -8.92 6.41
N GLY A 25 6.19 -7.98 7.02
CA GLY A 25 6.43 -7.90 8.45
C GLY A 25 5.49 -6.92 9.13
N VAL A 26 4.83 -7.39 10.21
CA VAL A 26 3.98 -6.59 11.10
C VAL A 26 4.21 -7.00 12.56
N ALA A 27 5.43 -7.39 12.90
CA ALA A 27 5.74 -8.04 14.18
C ALA A 27 6.56 -7.15 15.13
N LYS A 28 7.86 -7.13 14.97
CA LYS A 28 8.78 -6.41 15.87
C LYS A 28 10.04 -5.96 15.13
N PRO A 29 10.71 -4.90 15.61
CA PRO A 29 11.91 -4.37 14.97
C PRO A 29 13.06 -5.37 14.93
N ASN A 30 13.92 -5.21 13.92
CA ASN A 30 15.18 -5.96 13.75
C ASN A 30 14.99 -7.48 13.74
N LEU A 31 13.88 -7.97 13.19
CA LEU A 31 13.57 -9.40 13.10
C LEU A 31 14.27 -10.08 11.93
N VAL A 32 14.51 -9.34 10.84
CA VAL A 32 15.14 -9.86 9.62
C VAL A 32 16.63 -9.50 9.63
N SER A 33 17.49 -10.50 9.72
CA SER A 33 18.95 -10.31 9.61
C SER A 33 19.38 -10.16 8.14
N LYS A 34 20.64 -9.78 7.92
CA LYS A 34 21.24 -9.68 6.58
C LYS A 34 21.22 -11.03 5.86
N GLU A 35 21.52 -12.09 6.59
CA GLU A 35 21.56 -13.47 6.07
C GLU A 35 20.16 -13.94 5.67
N ILE A 36 19.14 -13.65 6.49
CA ILE A 36 17.75 -13.95 6.17
C ILE A 36 17.30 -13.20 4.91
N LEU A 37 17.61 -11.92 4.80
CA LEU A 37 17.29 -11.15 3.60
C LEU A 37 18.02 -11.69 2.36
N ALA A 38 19.28 -12.07 2.49
CA ALA A 38 20.09 -12.59 1.39
C ALA A 38 19.59 -13.95 0.88
N SER A 39 18.86 -14.72 1.70
CA SER A 39 18.32 -16.03 1.32
C SER A 39 17.01 -15.96 0.52
N MET A 40 16.41 -14.79 0.38
CA MET A 40 15.19 -14.60 -0.42
C MET A 40 15.46 -14.79 -1.92
N ALA A 41 14.41 -15.05 -2.68
CA ALA A 41 14.43 -15.14 -4.14
C ALA A 41 14.99 -13.87 -4.81
N ASP A 42 15.26 -13.92 -6.11
CA ASP A 42 15.66 -12.76 -6.88
C ASP A 42 14.55 -11.70 -6.93
N LYS A 43 14.95 -10.42 -6.83
CA LYS A 43 14.04 -9.26 -6.88
C LYS A 43 12.87 -9.33 -5.89
N PRO A 44 13.13 -9.58 -4.60
CA PRO A 44 12.07 -9.77 -3.62
C PRO A 44 11.35 -8.46 -3.29
N VAL A 45 10.12 -8.61 -2.83
CA VAL A 45 9.33 -7.52 -2.24
C VAL A 45 9.41 -7.62 -0.72
N VAL A 46 9.88 -6.56 -0.07
CA VAL A 46 10.09 -6.53 1.39
C VAL A 46 9.29 -5.40 2.01
N PHE A 47 8.17 -5.74 2.64
CA PHE A 47 7.34 -4.80 3.40
C PHE A 47 7.64 -4.97 4.88
N ALA A 48 8.54 -4.14 5.41
CA ALA A 48 8.93 -4.13 6.82
C ALA A 48 8.13 -3.05 7.56
N LEU A 49 6.93 -3.41 8.05
CA LEU A 49 5.90 -2.47 8.48
C LEU A 49 5.80 -2.31 10.01
N SER A 50 6.68 -2.94 10.78
CA SER A 50 6.77 -2.76 12.24
C SER A 50 7.04 -1.30 12.60
N ASN A 51 6.38 -0.79 13.63
CA ASN A 51 6.48 0.59 14.12
C ASN A 51 6.96 0.65 15.58
N PRO A 52 7.80 1.62 15.96
CA PRO A 52 8.39 2.71 15.14
C PRO A 52 9.57 2.28 14.27
N GLU A 53 10.20 1.16 14.57
CA GLU A 53 11.35 0.64 13.83
C GLU A 53 10.93 -0.59 13.01
N PRO A 54 11.36 -0.69 11.73
CA PRO A 54 11.00 -1.80 10.85
C PRO A 54 11.74 -3.10 11.23
N GLU A 55 11.29 -4.23 10.69
CA GLU A 55 11.94 -5.54 10.87
C GLU A 55 13.37 -5.58 10.33
N ILE A 56 13.65 -4.77 9.31
CA ILE A 56 14.98 -4.44 8.81
C ILE A 56 14.94 -3.01 8.26
N ARG A 57 15.97 -2.22 8.53
CA ARG A 57 16.06 -0.85 8.03
C ARG A 57 16.43 -0.84 6.55
N PRO A 58 15.86 0.08 5.72
CA PRO A 58 16.14 0.17 4.29
C PRO A 58 17.62 0.28 3.94
N GLU A 59 18.39 1.08 4.69
CA GLU A 59 19.83 1.23 4.46
C GLU A 59 20.60 -0.08 4.70
N VAL A 60 20.16 -0.88 5.66
CA VAL A 60 20.75 -2.21 5.94
C VAL A 60 20.37 -3.19 4.85
N ALA A 61 19.11 -3.18 4.42
CA ALA A 61 18.62 -4.05 3.36
C ALA A 61 19.29 -3.78 2.02
N LYS A 62 19.36 -2.50 1.62
CA LYS A 62 20.02 -2.06 0.37
C LYS A 62 21.54 -2.29 0.37
N ALA A 63 22.19 -2.35 1.54
CA ALA A 63 23.60 -2.73 1.65
C ALA A 63 23.84 -4.23 1.45
N VAL A 64 22.79 -5.07 1.56
CA VAL A 64 22.86 -6.52 1.30
C VAL A 64 22.58 -6.85 -0.16
N ARG A 65 21.54 -6.19 -0.73
CA ARG A 65 21.11 -6.40 -2.13
C ARG A 65 20.40 -5.16 -2.66
N ASP A 66 20.55 -4.89 -3.94
CA ASP A 66 20.03 -3.70 -4.64
C ASP A 66 18.82 -3.98 -5.56
N ASP A 67 18.46 -5.25 -5.72
CA ASP A 67 17.39 -5.70 -6.60
C ASP A 67 16.00 -5.75 -5.95
N LEU A 68 15.89 -5.38 -4.66
CA LEU A 68 14.62 -5.47 -3.90
C LEU A 68 13.71 -4.26 -4.08
N ILE A 69 12.40 -4.51 -3.98
CA ILE A 69 11.39 -3.46 -3.73
C ILE A 69 11.12 -3.42 -2.23
N MET A 70 11.39 -2.27 -1.59
CA MET A 70 11.22 -2.13 -0.16
C MET A 70 10.22 -1.06 0.21
N ALA A 71 9.39 -1.35 1.22
CA ALA A 71 8.46 -0.42 1.83
C ALA A 71 8.50 -0.52 3.36
N THR A 72 8.23 0.59 4.03
CA THR A 72 8.13 0.67 5.51
C THR A 72 6.94 1.55 5.92
N GLY A 73 6.59 1.56 7.20
CA GLY A 73 5.62 2.50 7.75
C GLY A 73 6.14 3.93 7.95
N ARG A 74 7.45 4.16 7.79
CA ARG A 74 8.11 5.44 8.10
C ARG A 74 8.01 6.43 6.95
N SER A 75 7.83 7.71 7.29
CA SER A 75 7.72 8.83 6.32
C SER A 75 9.06 9.31 5.76
N ASP A 76 10.17 8.93 6.40
CA ASP A 76 11.52 9.32 6.00
C ASP A 76 12.16 8.36 4.99
N TYR A 77 11.42 7.33 4.56
CA TYR A 77 11.84 6.38 3.52
C TYR A 77 10.92 6.42 2.30
N PRO A 78 11.41 6.01 1.13
CA PRO A 78 10.56 5.73 -0.03
C PRO A 78 9.49 4.67 0.28
N ASN A 79 8.40 4.66 -0.50
CA ASN A 79 7.33 3.66 -0.36
C ASN A 79 6.75 3.59 1.06
N GLN A 80 6.36 4.74 1.61
CA GLN A 80 5.69 4.76 2.90
C GLN A 80 4.32 4.07 2.81
N VAL A 81 4.16 2.95 3.53
CA VAL A 81 2.87 2.29 3.74
C VAL A 81 2.19 2.94 4.94
N ASN A 82 1.22 3.80 4.68
CA ASN A 82 0.50 4.53 5.73
C ASN A 82 -1.01 4.39 5.53
N ASN A 83 -1.74 4.16 6.61
CA ASN A 83 -3.20 4.06 6.61
C ASN A 83 -3.87 5.31 6.01
N VAL A 84 -3.24 6.48 6.09
CA VAL A 84 -3.75 7.75 5.57
C VAL A 84 -3.95 7.74 4.04
N LEU A 85 -3.30 6.85 3.32
CA LEU A 85 -3.53 6.68 1.87
C LEU A 85 -4.97 6.24 1.58
N CYS A 86 -5.59 5.53 2.51
CA CYS A 86 -6.91 4.95 2.39
C CYS A 86 -7.91 5.56 3.36
N PHE A 87 -7.56 5.62 4.63
CA PHE A 87 -8.30 6.33 5.67
C PHE A 87 -7.92 7.82 5.66
N PRO A 88 -8.83 8.80 5.58
CA PRO A 88 -10.30 8.70 5.78
C PRO A 88 -11.12 8.49 4.50
N PHE A 89 -10.54 8.38 3.33
CA PHE A 89 -11.21 8.46 2.03
C PHE A 89 -12.18 7.30 1.77
N ILE A 90 -11.85 6.10 2.27
CA ILE A 90 -12.77 4.94 2.19
C ILE A 90 -14.07 5.20 2.93
N PHE A 91 -14.01 5.87 4.10
CA PHE A 91 -15.21 6.25 4.85
C PHE A 91 -15.95 7.37 4.17
N ARG A 92 -15.23 8.33 3.58
CA ARG A 92 -15.86 9.40 2.80
C ARG A 92 -16.69 8.82 1.65
N GLY A 93 -16.12 7.92 0.86
CA GLY A 93 -16.84 7.27 -0.24
C GLY A 93 -18.05 6.47 0.24
N ALA A 94 -17.89 5.68 1.31
CA ALA A 94 -18.97 4.89 1.88
C ALA A 94 -20.11 5.77 2.43
N LEU A 95 -19.78 6.83 3.18
CA LEU A 95 -20.78 7.73 3.78
C LEU A 95 -21.53 8.56 2.73
N ASP A 96 -20.87 9.02 1.67
CA ASP A 96 -21.47 9.83 0.62
C ASP A 96 -22.60 9.10 -0.14
N VAL A 97 -22.56 7.75 -0.15
CA VAL A 97 -23.62 6.90 -0.71
C VAL A 97 -24.43 6.16 0.36
N ARG A 98 -24.27 6.51 1.63
CA ARG A 98 -24.93 5.89 2.79
C ARG A 98 -24.81 4.37 2.79
N ALA A 99 -23.58 3.88 2.60
CA ALA A 99 -23.32 2.44 2.64
C ALA A 99 -23.63 1.88 4.04
N HIS A 100 -24.41 0.80 4.10
CA HIS A 100 -24.79 0.13 5.35
C HIS A 100 -23.78 -0.96 5.76
N MET A 101 -22.82 -1.29 4.90
CA MET A 101 -21.71 -2.21 5.18
C MET A 101 -20.47 -1.80 4.41
N PHE A 102 -19.33 -2.33 4.85
CA PHE A 102 -18.04 -2.18 4.14
C PHE A 102 -17.57 -3.55 3.69
N ASN A 103 -17.81 -3.89 2.42
CA ASN A 103 -17.55 -5.21 1.85
C ASN A 103 -16.21 -5.31 1.09
N LEU A 104 -15.87 -6.52 0.65
CA LEU A 104 -14.63 -6.78 -0.08
C LEU A 104 -14.52 -5.99 -1.39
N SER A 105 -15.62 -5.79 -2.11
CA SER A 105 -15.61 -5.03 -3.37
C SER A 105 -15.17 -3.59 -3.14
N MET A 106 -15.62 -2.96 -2.06
CA MET A 106 -15.21 -1.61 -1.66
C MET A 106 -13.73 -1.55 -1.25
N GLN A 107 -13.23 -2.59 -0.55
CA GLN A 107 -11.82 -2.69 -0.19
C GLN A 107 -10.94 -2.82 -1.43
N LEU A 108 -11.29 -3.71 -2.34
CA LEU A 108 -10.56 -3.91 -3.59
C LEU A 108 -10.59 -2.66 -4.48
N ALA A 109 -11.71 -1.95 -4.53
CA ALA A 109 -11.81 -0.68 -5.26
C ALA A 109 -10.80 0.36 -4.74
N ALA A 110 -10.64 0.48 -3.42
CA ALA A 110 -9.63 1.36 -2.84
C ALA A 110 -8.19 0.92 -3.21
N VAL A 111 -7.92 -0.39 -3.19
CA VAL A 111 -6.60 -0.95 -3.58
C VAL A 111 -6.29 -0.62 -5.04
N TYR A 112 -7.26 -0.83 -5.95
CA TYR A 112 -7.08 -0.54 -7.37
C TYR A 112 -6.92 0.96 -7.63
N ALA A 113 -7.70 1.80 -6.95
CA ALA A 113 -7.57 3.25 -7.05
C ALA A 113 -6.17 3.73 -6.66
N LEU A 114 -5.60 3.22 -5.56
CA LEU A 114 -4.23 3.53 -5.13
C LEU A 114 -3.18 3.00 -6.11
N ARG A 115 -3.37 1.77 -6.62
CA ARG A 115 -2.48 1.16 -7.62
C ARG A 115 -2.40 2.01 -8.89
N ASP A 116 -3.55 2.45 -9.38
CA ASP A 116 -3.63 3.18 -10.64
C ASP A 116 -3.12 4.62 -10.46
N LEU A 117 -3.47 5.27 -9.37
CA LEU A 117 -2.94 6.59 -9.03
C LEU A 117 -1.40 6.61 -8.89
N ALA A 118 -0.80 5.54 -8.38
CA ALA A 118 0.66 5.44 -8.30
C ALA A 118 1.34 5.40 -9.67
N ARG A 119 0.61 5.06 -10.74
CA ARG A 119 1.12 4.98 -12.12
C ARG A 119 0.90 6.24 -12.94
N GLU A 120 0.11 7.16 -12.42
CA GLU A 120 -0.09 8.46 -13.04
C GLU A 120 1.08 9.40 -12.79
N ASP A 121 1.21 10.43 -13.63
CA ASP A 121 2.19 11.49 -13.43
C ASP A 121 1.97 12.16 -12.07
N VAL A 122 3.05 12.37 -11.34
CA VAL A 122 2.99 13.00 -10.02
C VAL A 122 2.86 14.52 -10.19
N PRO A 123 1.82 15.16 -9.60
CA PRO A 123 1.62 16.59 -9.73
C PRO A 123 2.77 17.40 -9.11
N GLN A 124 3.08 18.57 -9.70
CA GLN A 124 4.12 19.46 -9.20
C GLN A 124 3.93 19.82 -7.71
N SER A 125 2.68 20.00 -7.27
CA SER A 125 2.36 20.29 -5.87
C SER A 125 2.80 19.18 -4.91
N VAL A 126 2.79 17.93 -5.37
CA VAL A 126 3.28 16.78 -4.58
C VAL A 126 4.81 16.78 -4.58
N LEU A 127 5.44 17.00 -5.74
CA LEU A 127 6.91 17.10 -5.83
C LEU A 127 7.43 18.19 -4.90
N ASP A 128 6.81 19.38 -4.92
CA ASP A 128 7.18 20.51 -4.06
C ASP A 128 7.01 20.18 -2.58
N ALA A 129 5.92 19.50 -2.21
CA ALA A 129 5.63 19.13 -0.82
C ALA A 129 6.66 18.15 -0.23
N TYR A 130 7.28 17.32 -1.07
CA TYR A 130 8.31 16.35 -0.67
C TYR A 130 9.74 16.80 -1.01
N GLY A 131 9.92 18.01 -1.55
CA GLY A 131 11.22 18.54 -1.92
C GLY A 131 11.94 17.70 -2.98
N SER A 132 11.19 17.09 -3.88
CA SER A 132 11.69 16.25 -4.97
C SER A 132 11.50 16.92 -6.32
N ASN A 133 12.41 16.67 -7.25
CA ASN A 133 12.29 17.17 -8.62
C ASN A 133 11.66 16.13 -9.56
N ASP A 134 11.61 14.88 -9.15
CA ASP A 134 11.08 13.77 -9.94
C ASP A 134 10.59 12.66 -9.02
N MET A 135 9.40 12.13 -9.30
CA MET A 135 8.83 10.91 -8.72
C MET A 135 8.01 10.23 -9.82
N SER A 136 8.31 9.00 -10.10
CA SER A 136 7.57 8.19 -11.07
C SER A 136 7.45 6.75 -10.60
N PHE A 137 6.45 6.03 -11.09
CA PHE A 137 6.22 4.64 -10.74
C PHE A 137 7.48 3.78 -10.96
N GLY A 138 7.90 3.08 -9.91
CA GLY A 138 9.09 2.25 -9.90
C GLY A 138 9.41 1.71 -8.53
N SER A 139 10.59 1.11 -8.34
CA SER A 139 10.98 0.47 -7.07
C SER A 139 10.94 1.41 -5.85
N GLU A 140 11.11 2.71 -6.05
CA GLU A 140 11.10 3.74 -5.01
C GLU A 140 9.76 4.49 -4.90
N TYR A 141 8.80 4.20 -5.79
CA TYR A 141 7.47 4.81 -5.82
C TYR A 141 6.41 3.81 -6.29
N ILE A 142 6.03 2.88 -5.42
CA ILE A 142 4.96 1.89 -5.68
C ILE A 142 3.61 2.33 -5.12
N LEU A 143 3.58 3.40 -4.33
CA LEU A 143 2.40 3.96 -3.68
C LEU A 143 2.37 5.48 -3.84
N PRO A 144 1.18 6.10 -3.96
CA PRO A 144 1.06 7.56 -3.91
C PRO A 144 1.59 8.11 -2.59
N LYS A 145 1.96 9.37 -2.57
CA LYS A 145 2.39 10.04 -1.34
C LYS A 145 1.19 10.49 -0.50
N PRO A 146 1.27 10.44 0.85
CA PRO A 146 0.19 10.86 1.75
C PRO A 146 -0.34 12.29 1.54
N LEU A 147 0.48 13.19 1.02
CA LEU A 147 0.06 14.57 0.71
C LEU A 147 -0.48 14.75 -0.72
N ASP A 148 -0.69 13.67 -1.46
CA ASP A 148 -1.30 13.77 -2.80
C ASP A 148 -2.77 14.17 -2.68
N PRO A 149 -3.16 15.37 -3.18
CA PRO A 149 -4.53 15.86 -3.04
C PRO A 149 -5.56 15.02 -3.81
N ARG A 150 -5.12 14.23 -4.80
CA ARG A 150 -6.01 13.39 -5.61
C ARG A 150 -6.59 12.21 -4.83
N LEU A 151 -5.93 11.80 -3.72
CA LEU A 151 -6.37 10.67 -2.89
C LEU A 151 -7.83 10.79 -2.43
N VAL A 152 -8.24 11.99 -2.01
CA VAL A 152 -9.60 12.22 -1.52
C VAL A 152 -10.65 11.96 -2.58
N ASP A 153 -10.39 12.33 -3.81
CA ASP A 153 -11.34 12.18 -4.90
C ASP A 153 -11.30 10.77 -5.50
N VAL A 154 -10.11 10.28 -5.85
CA VAL A 154 -9.92 9.00 -6.53
C VAL A 154 -10.36 7.82 -5.65
N VAL A 155 -9.89 7.77 -4.40
CA VAL A 155 -10.24 6.66 -3.48
C VAL A 155 -11.70 6.73 -3.08
N SER A 156 -12.23 7.93 -2.76
CA SER A 156 -13.64 8.05 -2.36
C SER A 156 -14.61 7.72 -3.50
N ALA A 157 -14.32 8.15 -4.73
CA ALA A 157 -15.14 7.84 -5.90
C ALA A 157 -15.17 6.34 -6.20
N ALA A 158 -14.01 5.67 -6.15
CA ALA A 158 -13.91 4.24 -6.39
C ALA A 158 -14.69 3.42 -5.35
N VAL A 159 -14.56 3.77 -4.07
CA VAL A 159 -15.27 3.10 -2.97
C VAL A 159 -16.77 3.36 -3.06
N ALA A 160 -17.21 4.59 -3.32
CA ALA A 160 -18.62 4.93 -3.48
C ALA A 160 -19.25 4.15 -4.65
N LYS A 161 -18.57 4.09 -5.80
CA LYS A 161 -19.02 3.30 -6.95
C LYS A 161 -19.16 1.81 -6.59
N ALA A 162 -18.14 1.24 -5.95
CA ALA A 162 -18.18 -0.16 -5.55
C ALA A 162 -19.29 -0.47 -4.53
N ALA A 163 -19.61 0.46 -3.63
CA ALA A 163 -20.73 0.33 -2.72
C ALA A 163 -22.08 0.28 -3.47
N VAL A 164 -22.27 1.17 -4.44
CA VAL A 164 -23.48 1.19 -5.29
C VAL A 164 -23.57 -0.10 -6.12
N ASP A 165 -22.52 -0.46 -6.83
CA ASP A 165 -22.48 -1.63 -7.72
C ASP A 165 -22.71 -2.95 -6.98
N SER A 166 -22.26 -3.05 -5.73
CA SER A 166 -22.42 -4.25 -4.89
C SER A 166 -23.72 -4.28 -4.08
N GLY A 167 -24.60 -3.28 -4.23
CA GLY A 167 -25.84 -3.18 -3.46
C GLY A 167 -25.65 -2.85 -1.98
N ALA A 168 -24.48 -2.36 -1.60
CA ALA A 168 -24.20 -1.95 -0.22
C ALA A 168 -24.63 -0.50 0.10
N ALA A 169 -25.05 0.26 -0.90
CA ALA A 169 -25.41 1.68 -0.78
C ALA A 169 -26.91 1.89 -0.76
N ASP A 170 -27.38 2.83 0.08
CA ASP A 170 -28.78 3.29 0.17
C ASP A 170 -29.03 4.58 -0.65
N ALA A 171 -28.00 5.12 -1.30
CA ALA A 171 -28.11 6.30 -2.15
C ALA A 171 -27.39 6.10 -3.49
N GLU A 172 -27.78 6.89 -4.47
CA GLU A 172 -27.11 6.90 -5.79
C GLU A 172 -25.71 7.50 -5.73
N LEU A 173 -24.88 7.13 -6.72
CA LEU A 173 -23.55 7.70 -6.88
C LEU A 173 -23.63 9.22 -7.14
N PRO A 174 -23.01 10.07 -6.32
CA PRO A 174 -22.97 11.52 -6.51
C PRO A 174 -22.40 11.94 -7.86
N GLU A 175 -22.95 13.02 -8.43
CA GLU A 175 -22.53 13.55 -9.75
C GLU A 175 -21.03 13.86 -9.81
N LYS A 176 -20.45 14.39 -8.72
CA LYS A 176 -19.00 14.64 -8.61
C LYS A 176 -18.17 13.38 -8.84
N TYR A 177 -18.63 12.22 -8.32
CA TYR A 177 -17.92 10.95 -8.48
C TYR A 177 -18.11 10.34 -9.87
N ARG A 178 -19.28 10.56 -10.50
CA ARG A 178 -19.50 10.14 -11.89
C ARG A 178 -18.52 10.85 -12.84
N LYS A 179 -18.23 12.13 -12.60
CA LYS A 179 -17.24 12.90 -13.40
C LYS A 179 -15.84 12.37 -13.21
N ILE A 180 -15.38 12.20 -11.95
CA ILE A 180 -14.04 11.69 -11.63
C ILE A 180 -13.79 10.30 -12.25
N LEU A 181 -14.81 9.45 -12.33
CA LEU A 181 -14.68 8.09 -12.85
C LEU A 181 -14.82 7.99 -14.39
N ALA A 182 -15.18 9.09 -15.06
CA ALA A 182 -15.30 9.18 -16.51
C ALA A 182 -14.02 9.71 -17.18
N ASP A 183 -13.18 10.43 -16.43
CA ASP A 183 -11.88 10.96 -16.84
C ASP A 183 -10.80 9.88 -16.71
#